data_8820618d1960edf42ab82fe987519a3b
#
_entry.id   8820618d1960edf42ab82fe987519a3b
#
_cell.length_a   1.000
_cell.length_b   1.000
_cell.length_c   1.000
_cell.angle_alpha   90.00
_cell.angle_beta   90.00
_cell.angle_gamma   90.00
#
_symmetry.space_group_name_H-M   'P 1'
#
loop_
_entity.id
_entity.type
_entity.pdbx_description
1 polymer ?
#
loop_
_entity_poly.entity_id
_entity_poly.type
_entity_poly.pdbx_seq_one_letter_code
_entity_poly.pdbx_strand_id
1 'polypeptide(L)'
;MAKKVDNQKGFLVIEVSAAELSAQTGWVGICDYCNTHAENGYYIAVLNKWYCPKCYREFCERSKRYGEDDMIEKRNYERYAKMFGL
;
A
#
# COMPACT_ATOMS: atom_id res chain seq x y z
N MET A 1 8.46 10.78 -2.78
CA MET A 1 8.59 10.56 -1.34
C MET A 1 7.35 9.87 -0.79
N ALA A 2 7.54 8.86 0.06
CA ALA A 2 6.42 8.13 0.62
C ALA A 2 5.54 9.00 1.50
N LYS A 3 4.23 8.83 1.40
CA LYS A 3 3.29 9.60 2.21
C LYS A 3 2.01 8.80 2.44
N LYS A 4 1.37 9.06 3.58
CA LYS A 4 0.05 8.51 3.84
C LYS A 4 -0.97 9.19 2.94
N VAL A 5 -1.86 8.42 2.33
CA VAL A 5 -2.94 8.99 1.51
C VAL A 5 -4.29 8.77 2.18
N ASP A 6 -5.19 9.73 2.00
CA ASP A 6 -6.55 9.59 2.49
C ASP A 6 -7.30 8.58 1.63
N ASN A 7 -7.98 7.67 2.30
CA ASN A 7 -8.77 6.64 1.62
C ASN A 7 -10.23 6.80 2.01
N GLN A 8 -11.11 6.87 1.01
CA GLN A 8 -12.54 7.12 1.22
C GLN A 8 -13.21 6.04 2.08
N LYS A 9 -12.66 4.83 2.07
CA LYS A 9 -13.23 3.71 2.82
C LYS A 9 -12.52 3.48 4.15
N GLY A 10 -11.57 4.33 4.50
CA GLY A 10 -10.87 4.26 5.78
C GLY A 10 -9.68 3.32 5.83
N PHE A 11 -9.23 2.80 4.69
CA PHE A 11 -8.04 1.96 4.65
C PHE A 11 -6.78 2.79 4.93
N LEU A 12 -5.81 2.17 5.60
CA LEU A 12 -4.50 2.76 5.81
C LEU A 12 -3.62 2.43 4.61
N VAL A 13 -3.23 3.46 3.87
CA VAL A 13 -2.51 3.31 2.60
C VAL A 13 -1.36 4.30 2.55
N ILE A 14 -0.22 3.84 2.02
CA ILE A 14 0.96 4.68 1.81
C ILE A 14 1.25 4.75 0.32
N GLU A 15 1.29 5.96 -0.23
CA GLU A 15 1.75 6.17 -1.59
C GLU A 15 3.27 6.14 -1.57
N VAL A 16 3.88 5.21 -2.30
CA VAL A 16 5.33 5.02 -2.29
C VAL A 16 5.78 4.53 -3.67
N SER A 17 6.87 5.10 -4.17
CA SER A 17 7.41 4.69 -5.47
C SER A 17 8.09 3.33 -5.38
N ALA A 18 8.23 2.67 -6.53
CA ALA A 18 8.96 1.41 -6.61
C ALA A 18 10.40 1.58 -6.14
N ALA A 19 11.04 2.70 -6.47
CA ALA A 19 12.42 2.97 -6.07
C ALA A 19 12.56 3.07 -4.56
N GLU A 20 11.65 3.79 -3.90
CA GLU A 20 11.66 3.92 -2.44
C GLU A 20 11.39 2.58 -1.76
N LEU A 21 10.42 1.85 -2.26
CA LEU A 21 10.06 0.54 -1.73
C LEU A 21 11.23 -0.44 -1.89
N SER A 22 11.87 -0.43 -3.05
CA SER A 22 13.02 -1.28 -3.33
C SER A 22 14.19 -0.98 -2.40
N ALA A 23 14.44 0.30 -2.13
CA ALA A 23 15.53 0.72 -1.25
C ALA A 23 15.34 0.20 0.18
N GLN A 24 14.10 0.08 0.63
CA GLN A 24 13.81 -0.34 2.00
C GLN A 24 13.55 -1.85 2.14
N THR A 25 12.96 -2.48 1.12
CA THR A 25 12.51 -3.87 1.23
C THR A 25 13.13 -4.81 0.20
N GLY A 26 13.80 -4.27 -0.80
CA GLY A 26 14.30 -5.08 -1.92
C GLY A 26 13.22 -5.44 -2.93
N TRP A 27 12.03 -4.86 -2.82
CA TRP A 27 10.93 -5.15 -3.72
C TRP A 27 11.25 -4.67 -5.14
N VAL A 28 10.78 -5.41 -6.14
CA VAL A 28 11.16 -5.16 -7.54
C VAL A 28 10.19 -4.24 -8.30
N GLY A 29 9.22 -3.63 -7.62
CA GLY A 29 8.33 -2.67 -8.27
C GLY A 29 7.26 -3.30 -9.14
N ILE A 30 6.84 -4.51 -8.79
CA ILE A 30 5.79 -5.23 -9.53
C ILE A 30 4.51 -5.20 -8.70
N CYS A 31 3.40 -4.81 -9.35
CA CYS A 31 2.10 -4.81 -8.70
C CYS A 31 1.73 -6.22 -8.23
N ASP A 32 1.32 -6.34 -6.97
CA ASP A 32 0.95 -7.64 -6.39
C ASP A 32 -0.35 -8.20 -6.94
N TYR A 33 -1.09 -7.43 -7.70
CA TYR A 33 -2.37 -7.88 -8.28
C TYR A 33 -2.23 -8.25 -9.75
N CYS A 34 -1.77 -7.31 -10.57
CA CYS A 34 -1.70 -7.54 -12.02
C CYS A 34 -0.33 -7.99 -12.50
N ASN A 35 0.66 -8.00 -11.62
CA ASN A 35 2.05 -8.38 -11.93
C ASN A 35 2.71 -7.51 -12.99
N THR A 36 2.21 -6.31 -13.22
CA THR A 36 2.79 -5.35 -14.15
C THR A 36 3.76 -4.45 -13.40
N HIS A 37 4.89 -4.14 -14.04
CA HIS A 37 5.86 -3.22 -13.46
C HIS A 37 5.29 -1.80 -13.43
N ALA A 38 5.51 -1.07 -12.33
CA ALA A 38 5.07 0.31 -12.18
C ALA A 38 6.10 1.12 -11.40
N GLU A 39 6.23 2.40 -11.74
CA GLU A 39 7.16 3.29 -11.04
C GLU A 39 6.58 3.80 -9.74
N ASN A 40 5.27 4.01 -9.69
CA ASN A 40 4.56 4.50 -8.53
C ASN A 40 3.45 3.54 -8.16
N GLY A 41 3.13 3.51 -6.87
CA GLY A 41 2.05 2.65 -6.43
C GLY A 41 1.66 2.95 -4.99
N TYR A 42 0.84 2.05 -4.44
CA TYR A 42 0.25 2.23 -3.13
C TYR A 42 0.40 0.95 -2.30
N TYR A 43 0.98 1.10 -1.11
CA TYR A 43 1.04 0.02 -0.15
C TYR A 43 -0.27 -0.01 0.63
N ILE A 44 -1.00 -1.10 0.53
CA ILE A 44 -2.29 -1.29 1.20
C ILE A 44 -2.05 -2.16 2.44
N ALA A 45 -2.09 -1.52 3.61
CA ALA A 45 -1.68 -2.18 4.85
C ALA A 45 -2.54 -3.41 5.19
N VAL A 46 -3.84 -3.34 4.98
CA VAL A 46 -4.73 -4.45 5.32
C VAL A 46 -4.39 -5.72 4.52
N LEU A 47 -3.92 -5.56 3.29
CA LEU A 47 -3.51 -6.67 2.43
C LEU A 47 -2.02 -6.99 2.56
N ASN A 48 -1.24 -6.06 3.12
CA ASN A 48 0.22 -6.14 3.13
C ASN A 48 0.76 -6.29 1.70
N LYS A 49 0.23 -5.50 0.78
CA LYS A 49 0.56 -5.58 -0.66
C LYS A 49 0.71 -4.20 -1.27
N TRP A 50 1.52 -4.14 -2.33
CA TRP A 50 1.75 -2.92 -3.08
C TRP A 50 1.09 -3.06 -4.46
N TYR A 51 0.19 -2.13 -4.79
CA TYR A 51 -0.56 -2.14 -6.05
C TYR A 51 -0.19 -0.94 -6.90
N CYS A 52 -0.20 -1.12 -8.23
CA CYS A 52 -0.06 -0.01 -9.15
C CYS A 52 -1.30 0.89 -9.05
N PRO A 53 -1.24 2.15 -9.56
CA PRO A 53 -2.37 3.07 -9.43
C PRO A 53 -3.69 2.55 -9.95
N LYS A 54 -3.65 1.82 -11.07
CA LYS A 54 -4.87 1.25 -11.64
C LYS A 54 -5.50 0.21 -10.71
N CYS A 55 -4.69 -0.73 -10.23
CA CYS A 55 -5.20 -1.79 -9.35
C CYS A 55 -5.63 -1.24 -8.00
N TYR A 56 -4.93 -0.23 -7.50
CA TYR A 56 -5.33 0.44 -6.27
C TYR A 56 -6.72 1.09 -6.42
N ARG A 57 -6.95 1.79 -7.53
CA ARG A 57 -8.25 2.42 -7.79
C ARG A 57 -9.35 1.38 -7.84
N GLU A 58 -9.13 0.26 -8.52
CA GLU A 58 -10.09 -0.82 -8.59
C GLU A 58 -10.35 -1.45 -7.22
N PHE A 59 -9.28 -1.60 -6.43
CA PHE A 59 -9.41 -2.06 -5.05
C PHE A 59 -10.33 -1.13 -4.24
N CYS A 60 -10.15 0.18 -4.36
CA CYS A 60 -10.97 1.15 -3.65
C CYS A 60 -12.45 1.06 -4.05
N GLU A 61 -12.72 0.75 -5.31
CA GLU A 61 -14.09 0.67 -5.82
C GLU A 61 -14.82 -0.57 -5.32
N ARG A 62 -14.13 -1.72 -5.27
CA ARG A 62 -14.77 -3.01 -4.97
C ARG A 62 -14.65 -3.46 -3.53
N SER A 63 -13.70 -2.93 -2.80
CA SER A 63 -13.39 -3.45 -1.47
C SER A 63 -14.24 -2.85 -0.38
N LYS A 64 -14.49 -3.64 0.66
CA LYS A 64 -15.19 -3.20 1.85
C LYS A 64 -14.27 -3.40 3.05
N ARG A 65 -14.24 -2.40 3.94
CA ARG A 65 -13.41 -2.48 5.13
C ARG A 65 -14.16 -3.18 6.26
N TYR A 66 -13.49 -4.13 6.90
CA TYR A 66 -14.03 -4.86 8.04
C TYR A 66 -13.25 -4.50 9.29
N GLY A 67 -13.96 -4.22 10.40
CA GLY A 67 -13.31 -3.86 11.67
C GLY A 67 -12.44 -4.98 12.25
N GLU A 68 -12.73 -6.22 11.92
CA GLU A 68 -11.94 -7.36 12.38
C GLU A 68 -10.50 -7.36 11.85
N ASP A 69 -10.23 -6.60 10.79
CA ASP A 69 -8.91 -6.49 10.19
C ASP A 69 -8.08 -5.34 10.79
N ASP A 70 -8.63 -4.56 11.71
CA ASP A 70 -7.98 -3.37 12.27
C ASP A 70 -6.59 -3.65 12.84
N MET A 71 -6.43 -4.70 13.62
CA MET A 71 -5.16 -4.99 14.26
C MET A 71 -4.06 -5.32 13.24
N ILE A 72 -4.41 -6.12 12.25
CA ILE A 72 -3.47 -6.51 11.20
C ILE A 72 -3.10 -5.29 10.35
N GLU A 73 -4.09 -4.51 9.97
CA GLU A 73 -3.89 -3.31 9.17
C GLU A 73 -2.99 -2.32 9.89
N LYS A 74 -3.29 -2.04 11.14
CA LYS A 74 -2.54 -1.08 11.94
C LYS A 74 -1.09 -1.53 12.13
N ARG A 75 -0.87 -2.79 12.42
CA ARG A 75 0.48 -3.34 12.61
C ARG A 75 1.29 -3.21 11.31
N ASN A 76 0.71 -3.57 10.19
CA ASN A 76 1.40 -3.46 8.91
C ASN A 76 1.68 -2.02 8.55
N TYR A 77 0.72 -1.13 8.79
CA TYR A 77 0.89 0.29 8.52
C TYR A 77 2.02 0.88 9.37
N GLU A 78 2.03 0.58 10.66
CA GLU A 78 3.06 1.13 11.56
C GLU A 78 4.45 0.68 11.16
N ARG A 79 4.59 -0.58 10.73
CA ARG A 79 5.86 -1.11 10.25
C ARG A 79 6.37 -0.33 9.05
N TYR A 80 5.51 -0.14 8.06
CA TYR A 80 5.91 0.57 6.84
C TYR A 80 6.05 2.07 7.06
N ALA A 81 5.18 2.66 7.88
CA ALA A 81 5.29 4.08 8.22
C ALA A 81 6.63 4.37 8.91
N LYS A 82 7.04 3.53 9.84
CA LYS A 82 8.33 3.67 10.51
C LYS A 82 9.47 3.56 9.50
N MET A 83 9.37 2.60 8.59
CA MET A 83 10.38 2.37 7.56
C MET A 83 10.59 3.59 6.66
N PHE A 84 9.52 4.31 6.34
CA PHE A 84 9.55 5.47 5.46
C PHE A 84 9.56 6.81 6.20
N GLY A 85 9.63 6.81 7.52
CA GLY A 85 9.67 8.05 8.31
C GLY A 85 8.33 8.77 8.40
N LEU A 86 7.24 8.06 8.37
CA LEU A 86 5.90 8.64 8.44
C LEU A 86 5.32 8.71 9.86
#